data_231d6c64fc4f0a27dfa3aa955b058ba0
#
_entry.id   231d6c64fc4f0a27dfa3aa955b058ba0
#
_cell.length_a   1.000
_cell.length_b   1.000
_cell.length_c   1.000
_cell.angle_alpha   90.00
_cell.angle_beta   90.00
_cell.angle_gamma   90.00
#
_symmetry.space_group_name_H-M   'P 1'
#
loop_
_entity.id
_entity.type
_entity.pdbx_description
1 polymer ?
#
loop_
_entity_poly.entity_id
_entity_poly.type
_entity_poly.pdbx_seq_one_letter_code
_entity_poly.pdbx_strand_id
1 'polypeptide(L)'
;MTNVNKEYYLKNREEILIKRKKWYQDNRETFREKQRIYSAKNRGRFREKHRIYSAKYREDNKEIILVKLNIYYNTERGFMVKLWNSIKTSARNHNRINEFKNFDEFHNHWLEQKAKYGMQCPATGEEMTTLKGISKPGEKCQRVLSNISTDRILSTDGYSPKNLIFTTWEYNRAKCSITPEMAKAFLR
;
A
#
# COMPACT_ATOMS: atom_id res chain seq x y z
N MET A 1 25.46 31.34 -26.40
CA MET A 1 24.86 31.35 -27.74
C MET A 1 24.91 32.76 -28.22
N THR A 2 25.55 33.03 -29.37
CA THR A 2 25.61 34.32 -29.98
C THR A 2 24.21 34.74 -30.50
N ASN A 3 23.90 36.03 -30.49
CA ASN A 3 22.58 36.55 -30.93
C ASN A 3 22.16 36.05 -32.35
N VAL A 4 23.11 35.91 -33.23
CA VAL A 4 22.90 35.40 -34.61
C VAL A 4 22.31 33.98 -34.62
N ASN A 5 22.73 33.09 -33.72
CA ASN A 5 22.20 31.72 -33.62
C ASN A 5 20.75 31.71 -33.10
N LYS A 6 20.37 32.67 -32.27
CA LYS A 6 19.02 32.77 -31.71
C LYS A 6 18.01 33.25 -32.77
N GLU A 7 18.36 34.26 -33.57
CA GLU A 7 17.49 34.75 -34.64
C GLU A 7 17.29 33.72 -35.75
N TYR A 8 18.38 33.06 -36.20
CA TYR A 8 18.28 31.94 -37.14
C TYR A 8 17.37 30.83 -36.64
N TYR A 9 17.50 30.45 -35.36
CA TYR A 9 16.65 29.41 -34.75
C TYR A 9 15.19 29.85 -34.72
N LEU A 10 14.89 31.08 -34.32
CA LEU A 10 13.51 31.55 -34.24
C LEU A 10 12.87 31.63 -35.64
N LYS A 11 13.61 32.07 -36.65
CA LYS A 11 13.13 32.14 -38.04
C LYS A 11 12.85 30.77 -38.65
N ASN A 12 13.65 29.76 -38.31
CA ASN A 12 13.56 28.41 -38.91
C ASN A 12 13.02 27.35 -37.93
N ARG A 13 12.44 27.78 -36.83
CA ARG A 13 12.05 26.86 -35.71
C ARG A 13 11.15 25.72 -36.15
N GLU A 14 10.13 26.00 -36.92
CA GLU A 14 9.17 24.99 -37.38
C GLU A 14 9.82 23.96 -38.27
N GLU A 15 10.62 24.38 -39.23
CA GLU A 15 11.35 23.47 -40.13
C GLU A 15 12.35 22.59 -39.34
N ILE A 16 13.07 23.17 -38.38
CA ILE A 16 14.00 22.46 -37.52
C ILE A 16 13.25 21.42 -36.69
N LEU A 17 12.08 21.74 -36.14
CA LEU A 17 11.27 20.82 -35.35
C LEU A 17 10.73 19.67 -36.19
N ILE A 18 10.26 19.95 -37.42
CA ILE A 18 9.80 18.92 -38.36
C ILE A 18 10.94 17.97 -38.73
N LYS A 19 12.11 18.50 -39.09
CA LYS A 19 13.30 17.70 -39.39
C LYS A 19 13.74 16.84 -38.22
N ARG A 20 13.74 17.38 -37.01
CA ARG A 20 14.01 16.64 -35.76
C ARG A 20 13.01 15.52 -35.53
N LYS A 21 11.71 15.81 -35.65
CA LYS A 21 10.64 14.83 -35.48
C LYS A 21 10.80 13.64 -36.42
N LYS A 22 11.04 13.96 -37.72
CA LYS A 22 11.29 12.91 -38.73
C LYS A 22 12.53 12.09 -38.38
N TRP A 23 13.65 12.75 -38.08
CA TRP A 23 14.88 12.05 -37.70
C TRP A 23 14.68 11.13 -36.48
N TYR A 24 13.93 11.57 -35.43
CA TYR A 24 13.61 10.72 -34.29
C TYR A 24 12.72 9.54 -34.67
N GLN A 25 11.77 9.71 -35.58
CA GLN A 25 10.93 8.61 -36.07
C GLN A 25 11.76 7.57 -36.80
N ASP A 26 12.62 8.04 -37.73
CA ASP A 26 13.46 7.16 -38.56
C ASP A 26 14.54 6.39 -37.74
N ASN A 27 15.02 7.01 -36.65
CA ASN A 27 16.09 6.44 -35.83
C ASN A 27 15.59 5.85 -34.49
N ARG A 28 14.30 5.74 -34.28
CA ARG A 28 13.69 5.37 -32.99
C ARG A 28 14.17 4.01 -32.46
N GLU A 29 14.21 3.01 -33.31
CA GLU A 29 14.59 1.64 -32.90
C GLU A 29 16.09 1.56 -32.59
N THR A 30 16.93 2.17 -33.42
CA THR A 30 18.37 2.24 -33.17
C THR A 30 18.68 2.95 -31.85
N PHE A 31 17.97 4.02 -31.57
CA PHE A 31 18.13 4.77 -30.31
C PHE A 31 17.69 3.95 -29.10
N ARG A 32 16.57 3.26 -29.21
CA ARG A 32 16.06 2.36 -28.16
C ARG A 32 17.02 1.22 -27.86
N GLU A 33 17.58 0.60 -28.89
CA GLU A 33 18.54 -0.49 -28.72
C GLU A 33 19.83 -0.02 -28.05
N LYS A 34 20.39 1.11 -28.49
CA LYS A 34 21.53 1.75 -27.79
C LYS A 34 21.24 2.05 -26.34
N GLN A 35 20.03 2.53 -26.04
CA GLN A 35 19.59 2.80 -24.65
C GLN A 35 19.48 1.51 -23.83
N ARG A 36 18.95 0.43 -24.42
CA ARG A 36 18.88 -0.89 -23.75
C ARG A 36 20.27 -1.43 -23.41
N ILE A 37 21.18 -1.41 -24.36
CA ILE A 37 22.56 -1.87 -24.16
C ILE A 37 23.25 -1.05 -23.08
N TYR A 38 23.14 0.29 -23.15
CA TYR A 38 23.70 1.19 -22.14
C TYR A 38 23.11 0.93 -20.74
N SER A 39 21.81 0.78 -20.65
CA SER A 39 21.10 0.53 -19.39
C SER A 39 21.48 -0.83 -18.80
N ALA A 40 21.56 -1.87 -19.65
CA ALA A 40 22.00 -3.20 -19.23
C ALA A 40 23.43 -3.17 -18.68
N LYS A 41 24.36 -2.55 -19.42
CA LYS A 41 25.79 -2.43 -19.04
C LYS A 41 25.96 -1.66 -17.72
N ASN A 42 25.14 -0.62 -17.47
CA ASN A 42 25.28 0.24 -16.31
C ASN A 42 24.29 -0.08 -15.17
N ARG A 43 23.50 -1.13 -15.29
CA ARG A 43 22.44 -1.48 -14.33
C ARG A 43 22.93 -1.59 -12.87
N GLY A 44 24.06 -2.21 -12.64
CA GLY A 44 24.67 -2.34 -11.33
C GLY A 44 25.05 -0.98 -10.74
N ARG A 45 25.74 -0.15 -11.54
CA ARG A 45 26.15 1.21 -11.13
C ARG A 45 24.95 2.10 -10.80
N PHE A 46 23.88 2.04 -11.59
CA PHE A 46 22.67 2.82 -11.33
C PHE A 46 21.96 2.37 -10.07
N ARG A 47 21.85 1.05 -9.85
CA ARG A 47 21.27 0.50 -8.61
C ARG A 47 22.04 0.95 -7.38
N GLU A 48 23.36 0.90 -7.42
CA GLU A 48 24.19 1.32 -6.28
C GLU A 48 24.07 2.82 -6.01
N LYS A 49 24.17 3.66 -7.04
CA LYS A 49 23.94 5.11 -6.89
C LYS A 49 22.55 5.41 -6.30
N HIS A 50 21.51 4.74 -6.80
CA HIS A 50 20.17 4.92 -6.29
C HIS A 50 20.05 4.46 -4.83
N ARG A 51 20.69 3.36 -4.45
CA ARG A 51 20.72 2.84 -3.08
C ARG A 51 21.34 3.87 -2.13
N ILE A 52 22.50 4.40 -2.49
CA ILE A 52 23.23 5.40 -1.66
C ILE A 52 22.40 6.68 -1.55
N TYR A 53 21.90 7.21 -2.67
CA TYR A 53 21.07 8.42 -2.67
C TYR A 53 19.80 8.24 -1.83
N SER A 54 19.11 7.11 -2.00
CA SER A 54 17.88 6.84 -1.24
C SER A 54 18.13 6.63 0.25
N ALA A 55 19.28 6.07 0.62
CA ALA A 55 19.66 5.94 2.02
C ALA A 55 19.92 7.32 2.64
N LYS A 56 20.73 8.14 1.98
CA LYS A 56 21.01 9.52 2.42
C LYS A 56 19.73 10.36 2.51
N TYR A 57 18.88 10.34 1.47
CA TYR A 57 17.59 11.04 1.47
C TYR A 57 16.71 10.66 2.67
N ARG A 58 16.65 9.36 3.00
CA ARG A 58 15.87 8.87 4.15
C ARG A 58 16.46 9.31 5.48
N GLU A 59 17.76 9.39 5.58
CA GLU A 59 18.47 9.89 6.77
C GLU A 59 18.24 11.39 6.96
N ASP A 60 18.49 12.18 5.92
CA ASP A 60 18.35 13.64 5.93
C ASP A 60 16.88 14.09 6.16
N ASN A 61 15.90 13.28 5.75
CA ASN A 61 14.47 13.61 5.83
C ASN A 61 13.68 12.73 6.82
N LYS A 62 14.36 12.01 7.71
CA LYS A 62 13.75 11.00 8.59
C LYS A 62 12.56 11.55 9.38
N GLU A 63 12.70 12.71 9.99
CA GLU A 63 11.64 13.32 10.80
C GLU A 63 10.43 13.72 9.95
N ILE A 64 10.65 14.36 8.80
CA ILE A 64 9.59 14.76 7.87
C ILE A 64 8.85 13.54 7.37
N ILE A 65 9.57 12.47 7.02
CA ILE A 65 8.98 11.21 6.57
C ILE A 65 8.12 10.59 7.68
N LEU A 66 8.62 10.56 8.92
CA LEU A 66 7.88 10.01 10.06
C LEU A 66 6.60 10.81 10.34
N VAL A 67 6.65 12.15 10.28
CA VAL A 67 5.46 12.99 10.45
C VAL A 67 4.45 12.70 9.34
N LYS A 68 4.86 12.68 8.08
CA LYS A 68 3.97 12.38 6.94
C LYS A 68 3.33 10.98 7.06
N LEU A 69 4.11 9.98 7.42
CA LEU A 69 3.62 8.62 7.63
C LEU A 69 2.64 8.56 8.81
N ASN A 70 2.91 9.29 9.89
CA ASN A 70 2.02 9.35 11.04
C ASN A 70 0.66 9.97 10.67
N ILE A 71 0.68 11.10 9.93
CA ILE A 71 -0.54 11.74 9.41
C ILE A 71 -1.31 10.76 8.53
N TYR A 72 -0.64 10.13 7.55
CA TYR A 72 -1.27 9.19 6.64
C TYR A 72 -1.90 8.00 7.37
N TYR A 73 -1.17 7.38 8.29
CA TYR A 73 -1.66 6.21 9.03
C TYR A 73 -2.72 6.52 10.09
N ASN A 74 -2.99 7.78 10.37
CA ASN A 74 -4.12 8.22 11.19
C ASN A 74 -5.40 8.46 10.36
N THR A 75 -5.32 8.39 9.02
CA THR A 75 -6.52 8.35 8.17
C THR A 75 -7.12 6.95 8.15
N GLU A 76 -8.43 6.83 7.90
CA GLU A 76 -9.11 5.53 7.73
C GLU A 76 -8.43 4.69 6.65
N ARG A 77 -8.15 5.27 5.47
CA ARG A 77 -7.45 4.58 4.39
C ARG A 77 -6.06 4.10 4.80
N GLY A 78 -5.31 4.91 5.51
CA GLY A 78 -3.99 4.53 6.04
C GLY A 78 -4.08 3.41 7.07
N PHE A 79 -5.13 3.40 7.89
CA PHE A 79 -5.41 2.32 8.83
C PHE A 79 -5.71 1.00 8.07
N MET A 80 -6.54 1.06 7.01
CA MET A 80 -6.82 -0.10 6.16
C MET A 80 -5.57 -0.64 5.47
N VAL A 81 -4.61 0.22 5.07
CA VAL A 81 -3.31 -0.23 4.54
C VAL A 81 -2.51 -1.03 5.58
N LYS A 82 -2.57 -0.66 6.87
CA LYS A 82 -1.94 -1.46 7.94
C LYS A 82 -2.59 -2.84 8.05
N LEU A 83 -3.91 -2.91 8.05
CA LEU A 83 -4.65 -4.18 8.09
C LEU A 83 -4.33 -5.05 6.89
N TRP A 84 -4.33 -4.47 5.68
CA TRP A 84 -3.93 -5.17 4.45
C TRP A 84 -2.53 -5.78 4.55
N ASN A 85 -1.55 -5.02 5.03
CA ASN A 85 -0.20 -5.52 5.22
C ASN A 85 -0.12 -6.61 6.30
N SER A 86 -0.96 -6.50 7.34
CA SER A 86 -1.06 -7.52 8.39
C SER A 86 -1.59 -8.84 7.84
N ILE A 87 -2.69 -8.84 7.06
CA ILE A 87 -3.22 -10.09 6.49
C ILE A 87 -2.26 -10.72 5.48
N LYS A 88 -1.56 -9.94 4.65
CA LYS A 88 -0.52 -10.47 3.75
C LYS A 88 0.63 -11.15 4.53
N THR A 89 1.05 -10.51 5.61
CA THR A 89 2.11 -11.07 6.45
C THR A 89 1.64 -12.33 7.16
N SER A 90 0.42 -12.31 7.71
CA SER A 90 -0.18 -13.48 8.34
C SER A 90 -0.41 -14.64 7.37
N ALA A 91 -0.91 -14.35 6.16
CA ALA A 91 -1.10 -15.36 5.12
C ALA A 91 0.22 -16.05 4.79
N ARG A 92 1.28 -15.27 4.56
CA ARG A 92 2.62 -15.82 4.27
C ARG A 92 3.20 -16.64 5.43
N ASN A 93 3.12 -16.11 6.65
CA ASN A 93 3.73 -16.76 7.83
C ASN A 93 3.03 -18.06 8.22
N HIS A 94 1.76 -18.20 7.91
CA HIS A 94 0.95 -19.38 8.24
C HIS A 94 0.57 -20.22 7.01
N ASN A 95 1.21 -19.95 5.85
CA ASN A 95 0.94 -20.64 4.58
C ASN A 95 -0.55 -20.69 4.21
N ARG A 96 -1.24 -19.54 4.35
CA ARG A 96 -2.67 -19.40 4.04
C ARG A 96 -2.87 -18.69 2.72
N ILE A 97 -3.92 -19.05 2.03
CA ILE A 97 -4.31 -18.37 0.78
C ILE A 97 -4.85 -16.97 1.11
N ASN A 98 -4.48 -15.99 0.29
CA ASN A 98 -5.08 -14.67 0.28
C ASN A 98 -5.64 -14.42 -1.12
N GLU A 99 -6.96 -14.44 -1.24
CA GLU A 99 -7.66 -14.29 -2.53
C GLU A 99 -7.76 -12.84 -3.00
N PHE A 100 -7.58 -11.86 -2.11
CA PHE A 100 -7.55 -10.45 -2.53
C PHE A 100 -6.32 -10.18 -3.39
N LYS A 101 -6.53 -9.75 -4.62
CA LYS A 101 -5.47 -9.50 -5.62
C LYS A 101 -4.61 -8.28 -5.27
N ASN A 102 -5.24 -7.24 -4.71
CA ASN A 102 -4.61 -5.97 -4.40
C ASN A 102 -5.30 -5.26 -3.23
N PHE A 103 -4.74 -4.11 -2.82
CA PHE A 103 -5.30 -3.31 -1.74
C PHE A 103 -6.69 -2.75 -2.07
N ASP A 104 -6.95 -2.38 -3.32
CA ASP A 104 -8.22 -1.74 -3.68
C ASP A 104 -9.38 -2.74 -3.57
N GLU A 105 -9.18 -4.01 -3.94
CA GLU A 105 -10.17 -5.07 -3.74
C GLU A 105 -10.47 -5.31 -2.26
N PHE A 106 -9.44 -5.38 -1.42
CA PHE A 106 -9.60 -5.46 0.04
C PHE A 106 -10.30 -4.23 0.63
N HIS A 107 -9.95 -3.03 0.15
CA HIS A 107 -10.56 -1.79 0.61
C HIS A 107 -12.02 -1.65 0.16
N ASN A 108 -12.36 -2.10 -1.04
CA ASN A 108 -13.75 -2.15 -1.51
C ASN A 108 -14.60 -3.09 -0.65
N HIS A 109 -14.08 -4.25 -0.26
CA HIS A 109 -14.75 -5.15 0.67
C HIS A 109 -15.04 -4.48 2.03
N TRP A 110 -14.11 -3.66 2.54
CA TRP A 110 -14.37 -2.81 3.70
C TRP A 110 -15.48 -1.79 3.45
N LEU A 111 -15.45 -1.08 2.32
CA LEU A 111 -16.46 -0.07 1.99
C LEU A 111 -17.86 -0.67 1.84
N GLU A 112 -17.99 -1.87 1.28
CA GLU A 112 -19.24 -2.62 1.20
C GLU A 112 -19.78 -2.96 2.59
N GLN A 113 -18.94 -3.47 3.49
CA GLN A 113 -19.34 -3.72 4.86
C GLN A 113 -19.72 -2.43 5.59
N LYS A 114 -18.95 -1.36 5.41
CA LYS A 114 -19.23 -0.05 5.99
C LYS A 114 -20.54 0.55 5.47
N ALA A 115 -20.86 0.38 4.20
CA ALA A 115 -22.13 0.81 3.64
C ALA A 115 -23.33 0.09 4.28
N LYS A 116 -23.15 -1.17 4.67
CA LYS A 116 -24.20 -1.99 5.28
C LYS A 116 -24.38 -1.75 6.79
N TYR A 117 -23.29 -1.59 7.52
CA TYR A 117 -23.29 -1.57 8.99
C TYR A 117 -22.77 -0.25 9.60
N GLY A 118 -22.35 0.72 8.75
CA GLY A 118 -21.66 1.92 9.24
C GLY A 118 -20.30 1.57 9.85
N MET A 119 -20.01 2.21 10.96
CA MET A 119 -18.82 1.90 11.78
C MET A 119 -19.15 0.92 12.92
N GLN A 120 -20.24 0.17 12.82
CA GLN A 120 -20.62 -0.82 13.85
C GLN A 120 -20.05 -2.19 13.53
N CYS A 121 -19.58 -2.88 14.56
CA CYS A 121 -19.15 -4.26 14.50
C CYS A 121 -20.35 -5.16 14.17
N PRO A 122 -20.34 -5.91 13.07
CA PRO A 122 -21.48 -6.76 12.69
C PRO A 122 -21.79 -7.87 13.71
N ALA A 123 -20.83 -8.21 14.57
CA ALA A 123 -20.98 -9.28 15.57
C ALA A 123 -21.51 -8.77 16.91
N THR A 124 -21.14 -7.56 17.34
CA THR A 124 -21.49 -7.03 18.69
C THR A 124 -22.34 -5.79 18.65
N GLY A 125 -22.44 -5.09 17.51
CA GLY A 125 -23.09 -3.77 17.39
C GLY A 125 -22.27 -2.61 17.96
N GLU A 126 -21.09 -2.86 18.53
CA GLU A 126 -20.23 -1.81 19.09
C GLU A 126 -19.56 -0.98 18.01
N GLU A 127 -19.30 0.30 18.33
CA GLU A 127 -18.61 1.19 17.41
C GLU A 127 -17.15 0.77 17.19
N MET A 128 -16.78 0.63 15.92
CA MET A 128 -15.40 0.37 15.50
C MET A 128 -14.66 1.68 15.28
N THR A 129 -13.40 1.74 15.70
CA THR A 129 -12.55 2.94 15.60
C THR A 129 -11.26 2.66 14.82
N THR A 130 -10.56 3.73 14.45
CA THR A 130 -9.22 3.68 13.82
C THR A 130 -8.18 4.43 14.66
N LEU A 131 -8.33 4.43 15.98
CA LEU A 131 -7.52 5.19 16.91
C LEU A 131 -6.08 4.66 16.96
N LYS A 132 -5.14 5.57 17.20
CA LYS A 132 -3.76 5.19 17.45
C LYS A 132 -3.65 4.63 18.87
N GLY A 133 -3.05 3.45 19.01
CA GLY A 133 -2.72 2.92 20.32
C GLY A 133 -1.74 3.82 21.07
N ILE A 134 -1.88 3.87 22.38
CA ILE A 134 -0.99 4.64 23.25
C ILE A 134 0.25 3.79 23.50
N SER A 135 1.41 4.37 23.26
CA SER A 135 2.72 3.74 23.56
C SER A 135 3.55 4.70 24.38
N LYS A 136 4.01 4.25 25.54
CA LYS A 136 5.05 4.95 26.29
C LYS A 136 6.43 4.48 25.81
N PRO A 137 7.48 5.32 25.92
CA PRO A 137 8.83 4.89 25.60
C PRO A 137 9.20 3.62 26.38
N GLY A 138 9.67 2.58 25.68
CA GLY A 138 10.05 1.30 26.28
C GLY A 138 8.91 0.31 26.54
N GLU A 139 7.67 0.71 26.38
CA GLU A 139 6.51 -0.18 26.54
C GLU A 139 5.93 -0.66 25.20
N LYS A 140 5.33 -1.86 25.21
CA LYS A 140 4.57 -2.32 24.05
C LYS A 140 3.35 -1.43 23.84
N CYS A 141 3.12 -0.99 22.60
CA CYS A 141 1.94 -0.22 22.24
C CYS A 141 0.67 -0.98 22.65
N GLN A 142 -0.14 -0.35 23.50
CA GLN A 142 -1.44 -0.88 23.87
C GLN A 142 -2.39 -0.74 22.68
N ARG A 143 -3.01 -1.85 22.30
CA ARG A 143 -4.02 -1.85 21.25
C ARG A 143 -5.33 -1.29 21.79
N VAL A 144 -6.00 -0.47 20.99
CA VAL A 144 -7.34 0.02 21.29
C VAL A 144 -8.33 -1.10 20.98
N LEU A 145 -9.12 -1.49 21.96
CA LEU A 145 -10.03 -2.65 21.88
C LEU A 145 -11.13 -2.45 20.82
N SER A 146 -11.64 -1.23 20.68
CA SER A 146 -12.64 -0.86 19.68
C SER A 146 -12.10 -0.73 18.26
N ASN A 147 -10.77 -0.80 18.05
CA ASN A 147 -10.21 -0.64 16.71
C ASN A 147 -10.66 -1.76 15.77
N ILE A 148 -10.84 -1.37 14.49
CA ILE A 148 -11.12 -2.30 13.41
C ILE A 148 -10.05 -3.38 13.37
N SER A 149 -10.47 -4.61 13.28
CA SER A 149 -9.65 -5.79 13.10
C SER A 149 -10.20 -6.67 11.99
N THR A 150 -9.34 -7.35 11.27
CA THR A 150 -9.73 -8.35 10.28
C THR A 150 -9.93 -9.69 10.95
N ASP A 151 -11.14 -10.21 10.95
CA ASP A 151 -11.48 -11.53 11.46
C ASP A 151 -11.80 -12.49 10.31
N ARG A 152 -11.38 -13.74 10.43
CA ARG A 152 -11.76 -14.82 9.52
C ARG A 152 -12.96 -15.55 10.13
N ILE A 153 -14.06 -15.64 9.40
CA ILE A 153 -15.27 -16.33 9.87
C ILE A 153 -14.91 -17.77 10.27
N LEU A 154 -14.21 -18.47 9.40
CA LEU A 154 -13.60 -19.78 9.67
C LEU A 154 -12.08 -19.61 9.80
N SER A 155 -11.55 -19.88 10.99
CA SER A 155 -10.12 -19.69 11.28
C SER A 155 -9.21 -20.67 10.56
N THR A 156 -9.75 -21.79 10.07
CA THR A 156 -9.05 -22.77 9.23
C THR A 156 -8.74 -22.26 7.83
N ASP A 157 -9.62 -21.42 7.30
CA ASP A 157 -9.56 -20.96 5.92
C ASP A 157 -8.63 -19.74 5.76
N GLY A 158 -8.32 -19.42 4.51
CA GLY A 158 -7.54 -18.24 4.15
C GLY A 158 -8.35 -16.94 4.21
N TYR A 159 -7.77 -15.89 3.67
CA TYR A 159 -8.40 -14.58 3.56
C TYR A 159 -9.10 -14.46 2.19
N SER A 160 -10.42 -14.38 2.21
CA SER A 160 -11.25 -14.17 1.02
C SER A 160 -12.40 -13.23 1.34
N PRO A 161 -13.06 -12.62 0.34
CA PRO A 161 -14.26 -11.79 0.58
C PRO A 161 -15.37 -12.54 1.31
N LYS A 162 -15.47 -13.86 1.15
CA LYS A 162 -16.48 -14.71 1.83
C LYS A 162 -16.10 -15.07 3.25
N ASN A 163 -14.80 -15.09 3.58
CA ASN A 163 -14.29 -15.51 4.87
C ASN A 163 -13.68 -14.38 5.71
N LEU A 164 -13.63 -13.15 5.20
CA LEU A 164 -13.14 -11.98 5.91
C LEU A 164 -14.29 -11.09 6.33
N ILE A 165 -14.30 -10.70 7.59
CA ILE A 165 -15.20 -9.69 8.15
C ILE A 165 -14.38 -8.71 8.98
N PHE A 166 -14.80 -7.44 8.99
CA PHE A 166 -14.18 -6.43 9.86
C PHE A 166 -15.00 -6.32 11.16
N THR A 167 -14.32 -6.49 12.27
CA THR A 167 -14.90 -6.48 13.62
C THR A 167 -14.09 -5.58 14.54
N THR A 168 -14.50 -5.40 15.80
CA THR A 168 -13.61 -4.82 16.82
C THR A 168 -12.46 -5.79 17.11
N TRP A 169 -11.30 -5.23 17.47
CA TRP A 169 -10.16 -6.06 17.88
C TRP A 169 -10.49 -6.90 19.13
N GLU A 170 -11.30 -6.37 20.05
CA GLU A 170 -11.77 -7.08 21.23
C GLU A 170 -12.54 -8.34 20.87
N TYR A 171 -13.55 -8.21 20.00
CA TYR A 171 -14.32 -9.37 19.52
C TYR A 171 -13.43 -10.40 18.83
N ASN A 172 -12.57 -9.96 17.89
CA ASN A 172 -11.68 -10.88 17.17
C ASN A 172 -10.74 -11.64 18.14
N ARG A 173 -10.25 -10.95 19.17
CA ARG A 173 -9.42 -11.60 20.22
C ARG A 173 -10.22 -12.59 21.05
N ALA A 174 -11.41 -12.22 21.48
CA ALA A 174 -12.28 -13.09 22.31
C ALA A 174 -12.74 -14.32 21.53
N LYS A 175 -13.14 -14.14 20.26
CA LYS A 175 -13.51 -15.24 19.37
C LYS A 175 -12.37 -16.24 19.16
N CYS A 176 -11.13 -15.75 19.02
CA CYS A 176 -9.93 -16.58 18.80
C CYS A 176 -10.13 -17.59 17.65
N SER A 177 -10.18 -18.89 17.96
CA SER A 177 -10.42 -19.99 17.00
C SER A 177 -11.83 -20.61 17.11
N ILE A 178 -12.73 -20.01 17.89
CA ILE A 178 -14.10 -20.53 18.04
C ILE A 178 -14.84 -20.36 16.71
N THR A 179 -15.35 -21.45 16.17
CA THR A 179 -16.21 -21.44 14.98
C THR A 179 -17.68 -21.23 15.39
N PRO A 180 -18.56 -20.81 14.45
CA PRO A 180 -20.00 -20.70 14.74
C PRO A 180 -20.61 -22.02 15.26
N GLU A 181 -20.13 -23.18 14.79
CA GLU A 181 -20.57 -24.50 15.22
C GLU A 181 -20.14 -24.78 16.66
N MET A 182 -18.88 -24.43 17.02
CA MET A 182 -18.39 -24.55 18.41
C MET A 182 -19.19 -23.64 19.34
N ALA A 183 -19.46 -22.38 18.92
CA ALA A 183 -20.26 -21.45 19.69
C ALA A 183 -21.67 -22.01 19.97
N LYS A 184 -22.32 -22.61 18.96
CA LYS A 184 -23.62 -23.29 19.14
C LYS A 184 -23.57 -24.47 20.09
N ALA A 185 -22.46 -25.19 20.17
CA ALA A 185 -22.28 -26.29 21.09
C ALA A 185 -22.20 -25.85 22.57
N PHE A 186 -21.69 -24.62 22.82
CA PHE A 186 -21.64 -24.04 24.17
C PHE A 186 -22.97 -23.48 24.67
N LEU A 187 -23.94 -23.24 23.78
CA LEU A 187 -25.26 -22.69 24.09
C LEU A 187 -26.34 -23.74 24.29
N ARG A 188 -25.98 -25.02 24.21
CA ARG A 188 -26.85 -26.16 24.48
C ARG A 188 -26.58 -26.71 25.90
#